data_fa9c4572f78fa211920f9f6a6091762a
#
_entry.id   fa9c4572f78fa211920f9f6a6091762a
#
_cell.length_a   1.000
_cell.length_b   1.000
_cell.length_c   1.000
_cell.angle_alpha   90.00
_cell.angle_beta   90.00
_cell.angle_gamma   90.00
#
_symmetry.space_group_name_H-M   'P 1'
#
loop_
_entity.id
_entity.type
_entity.pdbx_description
1 polymer ?
#
loop_
_entity_poly.entity_id
_entity_poly.type
_entity_poly.pdbx_seq_one_letter_code
_entity_poly.pdbx_strand_id
1 'polypeptide(L)'
;MKNCKSIVETEIVTSDDGLHTYELIKRLVGCEGESAYLISLYPTRSEENIFANDATTNYLVSHLQELGFNELHIVNLFSKAVTSQRGLTIDEENMQYIEKLMNSKEFSNSKFVIAWGNSMQNSKAVGESKVRILNMFLNFCTKNKLYQLTTIDRKIDSTIAPHPLYIGIRANEATWGLQEFKIKKPNQATISKAKMSV
;
A
#
# COMPACT_ATOMS: atom_id res chain seq x y z
N MET A 1 34.26 20.19 9.54
CA MET A 1 33.34 19.06 9.92
C MET A 1 31.93 19.54 9.72
N LYS A 2 31.08 18.79 9.00
CA LYS A 2 29.66 19.11 8.75
C LYS A 2 28.81 18.14 9.57
N ASN A 3 27.87 18.66 10.38
CA ASN A 3 26.91 17.84 11.11
C ASN A 3 25.61 17.78 10.30
N CYS A 4 25.13 16.57 10.00
CA CYS A 4 23.85 16.35 9.31
C CYS A 4 22.93 15.61 10.28
N LYS A 5 21.67 16.06 10.39
CA LYS A 5 20.65 15.46 11.25
C LYS A 5 19.44 15.10 10.38
N SER A 6 18.88 13.92 10.59
CA SER A 6 17.58 13.50 10.02
C SER A 6 16.65 13.06 11.15
N ILE A 7 15.36 13.33 10.98
CA ILE A 7 14.32 12.90 11.91
C ILE A 7 13.22 12.22 11.08
N VAL A 8 12.85 11.01 11.50
CA VAL A 8 11.71 10.28 10.95
C VAL A 8 10.69 10.10 12.07
N GLU A 9 9.55 10.74 11.93
CA GLU A 9 8.41 10.52 12.83
C GLU A 9 7.66 9.27 12.43
N THR A 10 7.11 8.57 13.43
CA THR A 10 6.30 7.37 13.25
C THR A 10 5.01 7.53 14.03
N GLU A 11 3.89 7.27 13.35
CA GLU A 11 2.56 7.20 13.95
C GLU A 11 1.90 5.88 13.51
N ILE A 12 1.16 5.23 14.40
CA ILE A 12 0.40 4.00 14.09
C ILE A 12 -1.04 4.24 14.51
N VAL A 13 -1.98 3.96 13.62
CA VAL A 13 -3.41 3.97 13.89
C VAL A 13 -3.86 2.53 14.12
N THR A 14 -4.34 2.25 15.34
CA THR A 14 -4.80 0.92 15.76
C THR A 14 -6.25 0.96 16.24
N SER A 15 -6.87 -0.20 16.40
CA SER A 15 -8.11 -0.33 17.17
C SER A 15 -7.82 -0.13 18.67
N ASP A 16 -8.86 0.18 19.44
CA ASP A 16 -8.77 0.39 20.89
C ASP A 16 -8.22 -0.82 21.65
N ASP A 17 -8.43 -2.04 21.13
CA ASP A 17 -7.92 -3.29 21.69
C ASP A 17 -6.50 -3.64 21.20
N GLY A 18 -5.90 -2.82 20.32
CA GLY A 18 -4.58 -3.04 19.74
C GLY A 18 -4.45 -4.22 18.77
N LEU A 19 -5.57 -4.92 18.48
CA LEU A 19 -5.55 -6.12 17.63
C LEU A 19 -5.51 -5.83 16.14
N HIS A 20 -5.90 -4.63 15.73
CA HIS A 20 -5.92 -4.18 14.34
C HIS A 20 -4.95 -3.00 14.15
N THR A 21 -4.16 -3.05 13.09
CA THR A 21 -3.34 -1.92 12.63
C THR A 21 -3.90 -1.44 11.29
N TYR A 22 -4.52 -0.28 11.31
CA TYR A 22 -5.14 0.30 10.12
C TYR A 22 -4.15 1.05 9.25
N GLU A 23 -3.21 1.77 9.90
CA GLU A 23 -2.30 2.65 9.20
C GLU A 23 -0.97 2.79 9.95
N LEU A 24 0.13 2.83 9.20
CA LEU A 24 1.46 3.20 9.68
C LEU A 24 1.92 4.43 8.90
N ILE A 25 2.21 5.53 9.60
CA ILE A 25 2.61 6.79 8.99
C ILE A 25 4.08 7.05 9.27
N LYS A 26 4.83 7.43 8.25
CA LYS A 26 6.24 7.85 8.32
C LYS A 26 6.40 9.23 7.73
N ARG A 27 6.95 10.19 8.51
CA ARG A 27 7.19 11.57 8.06
C ARG A 27 8.68 11.90 8.14
N LEU A 28 9.24 12.43 7.06
CA LEU A 28 10.60 12.96 7.01
C LEU A 28 10.55 14.44 7.42
N VAL A 29 10.90 14.73 8.67
CA VAL A 29 10.81 16.08 9.23
C VAL A 29 11.82 17.01 8.57
N GLY A 30 11.36 18.15 8.07
CA GLY A 30 12.20 19.16 7.42
C GLY A 30 12.60 18.82 5.98
N CYS A 31 11.97 17.79 5.38
CA CYS A 31 12.13 17.47 3.96
C CYS A 31 10.91 17.97 3.17
N GLU A 32 11.15 18.49 1.96
CA GLU A 32 10.09 18.77 1.01
C GLU A 32 9.67 17.49 0.31
N GLY A 33 8.41 17.41 -0.12
CA GLY A 33 7.87 16.26 -0.84
C GLY A 33 6.35 16.24 -0.83
N GLU A 34 5.78 15.22 -1.46
CA GLU A 34 4.34 14.97 -1.47
C GLU A 34 3.97 13.92 -0.42
N SER A 35 2.72 13.91 0.02
CA SER A 35 2.15 12.81 0.80
C SER A 35 1.74 11.67 -0.15
N ALA A 36 1.89 10.43 0.32
CA ALA A 36 1.49 9.24 -0.43
C ALA A 36 0.79 8.21 0.47
N TYR A 37 -0.22 7.54 -0.09
CA TYR A 37 -0.85 6.35 0.48
C TYR A 37 -0.38 5.12 -0.30
N LEU A 38 0.18 4.15 0.42
CA LEU A 38 0.67 2.90 -0.14
C LEU A 38 -0.17 1.74 0.38
N ILE A 39 -0.83 1.01 -0.51
CA ILE A 39 -1.60 -0.18 -0.15
C ILE A 39 -0.73 -1.42 -0.27
N SER A 40 -0.50 -2.08 0.87
CA SER A 40 0.20 -3.36 0.99
C SER A 40 -0.78 -4.51 1.30
N LEU A 41 -0.29 -5.64 1.78
CA LEU A 41 -1.12 -6.84 1.97
C LEU A 41 -1.64 -6.97 3.40
N TYR A 42 -0.77 -6.97 4.39
CA TYR A 42 -1.10 -7.04 5.83
C TYR A 42 0.02 -6.41 6.65
N PRO A 43 -0.29 -5.90 7.86
CA PRO A 43 0.71 -5.29 8.72
C PRO A 43 1.64 -6.36 9.31
N THR A 44 2.88 -5.96 9.52
CA THR A 44 3.88 -6.76 10.24
C THR A 44 4.24 -6.13 11.58
N ARG A 45 3.59 -5.00 11.91
CA ARG A 45 3.83 -4.19 13.10
C ARG A 45 2.57 -4.00 13.92
N SER A 46 2.76 -3.81 15.22
CA SER A 46 1.77 -3.40 16.20
C SER A 46 2.27 -2.18 16.97
N GLU A 47 1.40 -1.56 17.74
CA GLU A 47 1.74 -0.42 18.62
C GLU A 47 2.85 -0.75 19.63
N GLU A 48 2.95 -2.00 20.08
CA GLU A 48 3.97 -2.44 21.04
C GLU A 48 5.40 -2.25 20.52
N ASN A 49 5.59 -2.13 19.22
CA ASN A 49 6.91 -2.04 18.60
C ASN A 49 7.03 -0.92 17.57
N ILE A 50 6.50 0.25 17.91
CA ILE A 50 6.45 1.45 17.05
C ILE A 50 7.86 1.91 16.58
N PHE A 51 8.89 1.69 17.42
CA PHE A 51 10.26 2.12 17.11
C PHE A 51 11.00 1.20 16.14
N ALA A 52 10.55 -0.04 15.99
CA ALA A 52 11.21 -0.98 15.11
C ALA A 52 10.57 -0.99 13.74
N ASN A 53 11.35 -0.83 12.69
CA ASN A 53 10.91 -1.04 11.32
C ASN A 53 11.17 -2.49 10.89
N ASP A 54 10.26 -3.07 10.12
CA ASP A 54 10.55 -4.28 9.37
C ASP A 54 11.35 -3.96 8.10
N ALA A 55 11.78 -5.00 7.39
CA ALA A 55 12.55 -4.82 6.16
C ALA A 55 11.79 -4.02 5.08
N THR A 56 10.48 -4.22 4.97
CA THR A 56 9.63 -3.48 4.02
C THR A 56 9.61 -2.00 4.33
N THR A 57 9.35 -1.65 5.59
CA THR A 57 9.32 -0.26 6.06
C THR A 57 10.70 0.40 5.94
N ASN A 58 11.79 -0.34 6.24
CA ASN A 58 13.15 0.18 6.06
C ASN A 58 13.44 0.53 4.61
N TYR A 59 13.12 -0.35 3.66
CA TYR A 59 13.29 -0.04 2.24
C TYR A 59 12.46 1.18 1.82
N LEU A 60 11.19 1.25 2.23
CA LEU A 60 10.33 2.38 1.90
C LEU A 60 10.89 3.70 2.44
N VAL A 61 11.26 3.76 3.72
CA VAL A 61 11.82 4.98 4.34
C VAL A 61 13.12 5.40 3.67
N SER A 62 13.99 4.45 3.31
CA SER A 62 15.27 4.74 2.65
C SER A 62 15.10 5.36 1.25
N HIS A 63 13.98 5.09 0.58
CA HIS A 63 13.72 5.55 -0.79
C HIS A 63 12.64 6.64 -0.88
N LEU A 64 12.12 7.16 0.24
CA LEU A 64 11.04 8.17 0.23
C LEU A 64 11.41 9.41 -0.58
N GLN A 65 12.62 9.95 -0.39
CA GLN A 65 13.05 11.14 -1.13
C GLN A 65 13.22 10.89 -2.62
N GLU A 66 13.70 9.71 -3.03
CA GLU A 66 13.79 9.32 -4.44
C GLU A 66 12.40 9.25 -5.09
N LEU A 67 11.40 8.81 -4.32
CA LEU A 67 10.01 8.75 -4.74
C LEU A 67 9.31 10.12 -4.73
N GLY A 68 9.98 11.16 -4.21
CA GLY A 68 9.44 12.51 -4.06
C GLY A 68 8.48 12.66 -2.87
N PHE A 69 8.57 11.79 -1.87
CA PHE A 69 7.68 11.80 -0.71
C PHE A 69 8.39 12.32 0.54
N ASN A 70 7.68 13.10 1.34
CA ASN A 70 8.05 13.43 2.71
C ASN A 70 7.12 12.78 3.74
N GLU A 71 5.97 12.29 3.33
CA GLU A 71 5.01 11.58 4.17
C GLU A 71 4.48 10.35 3.46
N LEU A 72 4.49 9.21 4.17
CA LEU A 72 4.01 7.93 3.65
C LEU A 72 3.04 7.29 4.63
N HIS A 73 1.84 7.05 4.17
CA HIS A 73 0.77 6.32 4.84
C HIS A 73 0.73 4.88 4.30
N ILE A 74 1.15 3.91 5.10
CA ILE A 74 1.10 2.50 4.74
C ILE A 74 -0.20 1.92 5.28
N VAL A 75 -1.09 1.56 4.37
CA VAL A 75 -2.38 0.93 4.63
C VAL A 75 -2.36 -0.48 4.03
N ASN A 76 -3.12 -1.41 4.56
CA ASN A 76 -3.06 -2.80 4.14
C ASN A 76 -4.43 -3.30 3.69
N LEU A 77 -4.49 -4.40 2.93
CA LEU A 77 -5.75 -5.07 2.60
C LEU A 77 -6.40 -5.70 3.85
N PHE A 78 -5.59 -6.09 4.83
CA PHE A 78 -6.02 -6.65 6.10
C PHE A 78 -5.36 -5.86 7.23
N SER A 79 -6.09 -5.61 8.30
CA SER A 79 -5.59 -4.87 9.48
C SER A 79 -4.83 -5.77 10.47
N LYS A 80 -4.87 -7.09 10.28
CA LYS A 80 -4.13 -8.08 11.09
C LYS A 80 -3.10 -8.81 10.24
N ALA A 81 -2.04 -9.28 10.90
CA ALA A 81 -1.07 -10.17 10.25
C ALA A 81 -1.76 -11.46 9.79
N VAL A 82 -1.56 -11.82 8.52
CA VAL A 82 -2.16 -13.01 7.92
C VAL A 82 -1.12 -14.12 7.86
N THR A 83 -1.30 -15.15 8.68
CA THR A 83 -0.40 -16.30 8.75
C THR A 83 -0.83 -17.47 7.88
N SER A 84 -2.11 -17.52 7.47
CA SER A 84 -2.69 -18.60 6.66
C SER A 84 -3.76 -18.06 5.70
N GLN A 85 -3.83 -18.67 4.52
CA GLN A 85 -4.91 -18.38 3.55
C GLN A 85 -6.21 -19.15 3.89
N ARG A 86 -6.10 -20.22 4.72
CA ARG A 86 -7.24 -21.07 5.06
C ARG A 86 -8.20 -20.31 5.98
N GLY A 87 -9.46 -20.19 5.56
CA GLY A 87 -10.49 -19.50 6.33
C GLY A 87 -10.37 -17.97 6.32
N LEU A 88 -9.46 -17.40 5.49
CA LEU A 88 -9.33 -15.95 5.35
C LEU A 88 -10.61 -15.38 4.71
N THR A 89 -11.18 -14.37 5.35
CA THR A 89 -12.33 -13.58 4.87
C THR A 89 -11.92 -12.14 4.62
N ILE A 90 -12.74 -11.39 3.91
CA ILE A 90 -12.51 -9.95 3.74
C ILE A 90 -12.56 -9.28 5.12
N ASP A 91 -11.64 -8.37 5.35
CA ASP A 91 -11.59 -7.53 6.55
C ASP A 91 -12.52 -6.32 6.36
N GLU A 92 -13.79 -6.49 6.73
CA GLU A 92 -14.82 -5.49 6.45
C GLU A 92 -14.58 -4.17 7.21
N GLU A 93 -14.08 -4.26 8.44
CA GLU A 93 -13.78 -3.08 9.26
C GLU A 93 -12.64 -2.27 8.63
N ASN A 94 -11.58 -2.94 8.21
CA ASN A 94 -10.47 -2.30 7.52
C ASN A 94 -10.89 -1.72 6.15
N MET A 95 -11.79 -2.40 5.42
CA MET A 95 -12.33 -1.85 4.17
C MET A 95 -13.12 -0.56 4.40
N GLN A 96 -13.88 -0.46 5.49
CA GLN A 96 -14.59 0.77 5.86
C GLN A 96 -13.61 1.89 6.26
N TYR A 97 -12.52 1.55 6.95
CA TYR A 97 -11.45 2.50 7.26
C TYR A 97 -10.84 3.08 5.98
N ILE A 98 -10.46 2.22 5.04
CA ILE A 98 -9.88 2.63 3.74
C ILE A 98 -10.87 3.49 2.95
N GLU A 99 -12.15 3.14 2.94
CA GLU A 99 -13.19 3.92 2.28
C GLU A 99 -13.29 5.34 2.85
N LYS A 100 -13.22 5.49 4.18
CA LYS A 100 -13.20 6.81 4.84
C LYS A 100 -11.94 7.60 4.45
N LEU A 101 -10.77 6.95 4.40
CA LEU A 101 -9.54 7.59 3.94
C LEU A 101 -9.67 8.10 2.51
N MET A 102 -10.14 7.28 1.57
CA MET A 102 -10.29 7.65 0.17
C MET A 102 -11.28 8.80 -0.07
N ASN A 103 -12.22 9.00 0.86
CA ASN A 103 -13.15 10.13 0.86
C ASN A 103 -12.61 11.38 1.54
N SER A 104 -11.41 11.33 2.15
CA SER A 104 -10.83 12.47 2.83
C SER A 104 -10.21 13.46 1.84
N LYS A 105 -10.09 14.72 2.29
CA LYS A 105 -9.45 15.76 1.49
C LYS A 105 -7.93 15.55 1.40
N GLU A 106 -7.33 15.05 2.45
CA GLU A 106 -5.91 14.73 2.54
C GLU A 106 -5.55 13.68 1.47
N PHE A 107 -6.33 12.62 1.37
CA PHE A 107 -6.14 11.58 0.38
C PHE A 107 -6.23 12.12 -1.05
N SER A 108 -7.17 13.01 -1.34
CA SER A 108 -7.37 13.57 -2.68
C SER A 108 -6.18 14.38 -3.20
N ASN A 109 -5.33 14.88 -2.31
CA ASN A 109 -4.12 15.65 -2.63
C ASN A 109 -2.85 14.80 -2.63
N SER A 110 -2.95 13.52 -2.33
CA SER A 110 -1.82 12.61 -2.18
C SER A 110 -1.64 11.70 -3.40
N LYS A 111 -0.46 11.08 -3.52
CA LYS A 111 -0.25 9.97 -4.47
C LYS A 111 -0.85 8.69 -3.91
N PHE A 112 -1.39 7.86 -4.76
CA PHE A 112 -1.90 6.55 -4.38
C PHE A 112 -1.09 5.43 -5.05
N VAL A 113 -0.45 4.60 -4.24
CA VAL A 113 0.50 3.58 -4.69
C VAL A 113 0.01 2.19 -4.29
N ILE A 114 -0.09 1.29 -5.24
CA ILE A 114 -0.39 -0.12 -4.98
C ILE A 114 0.91 -0.91 -4.90
N ALA A 115 1.09 -1.65 -3.80
CA ALA A 115 2.31 -2.37 -3.50
C ALA A 115 2.06 -3.70 -2.77
N TRP A 116 0.94 -4.38 -3.02
CA TRP A 116 0.54 -5.61 -2.34
C TRP A 116 1.24 -6.89 -2.82
N GLY A 117 1.97 -6.82 -3.95
CA GLY A 117 2.68 -7.96 -4.49
C GLY A 117 1.78 -9.12 -4.95
N ASN A 118 2.42 -10.28 -5.12
CA ASN A 118 1.77 -11.51 -5.60
C ASN A 118 1.59 -12.57 -4.49
N SER A 119 1.89 -12.25 -3.23
CA SER A 119 1.65 -13.16 -2.13
C SER A 119 0.15 -13.46 -2.01
N MET A 120 -0.16 -14.71 -1.66
CA MET A 120 -1.55 -15.17 -1.47
C MET A 120 -2.49 -14.97 -2.68
N GLN A 121 -1.94 -14.95 -3.90
CA GLN A 121 -2.71 -14.71 -5.13
C GLN A 121 -3.86 -15.73 -5.37
N ASN A 122 -3.78 -16.91 -4.77
CA ASN A 122 -4.81 -17.96 -4.86
C ASN A 122 -5.92 -17.80 -3.79
N SER A 123 -5.79 -16.85 -2.87
CA SER A 123 -6.82 -16.57 -1.87
C SER A 123 -7.97 -15.77 -2.50
N LYS A 124 -9.20 -16.31 -2.39
CA LYS A 124 -10.41 -15.62 -2.84
C LYS A 124 -10.57 -14.28 -2.10
N ALA A 125 -10.40 -14.27 -0.78
CA ALA A 125 -10.51 -13.06 0.04
C ALA A 125 -9.51 -11.97 -0.39
N VAL A 126 -8.25 -12.33 -0.69
CA VAL A 126 -7.25 -11.38 -1.19
C VAL A 126 -7.65 -10.83 -2.56
N GLY A 127 -8.12 -11.69 -3.46
CA GLY A 127 -8.59 -11.27 -4.79
C GLY A 127 -9.76 -10.29 -4.70
N GLU A 128 -10.77 -10.61 -3.90
CA GLU A 128 -11.95 -9.76 -3.67
C GLU A 128 -11.59 -8.44 -2.99
N SER A 129 -10.70 -8.45 -2.00
CA SER A 129 -10.21 -7.23 -1.35
C SER A 129 -9.49 -6.30 -2.34
N LYS A 130 -8.61 -6.85 -3.20
CA LYS A 130 -7.93 -6.08 -4.26
C LYS A 130 -8.95 -5.43 -5.22
N VAL A 131 -9.94 -6.19 -5.68
CA VAL A 131 -11.00 -5.68 -6.57
C VAL A 131 -11.79 -4.57 -5.89
N ARG A 132 -12.15 -4.74 -4.60
CA ARG A 132 -12.90 -3.74 -3.84
C ARG A 132 -12.13 -2.43 -3.69
N ILE A 133 -10.83 -2.49 -3.35
CA ILE A 133 -9.96 -1.30 -3.30
C ILE A 133 -9.88 -0.58 -4.64
N LEU A 134 -9.70 -1.31 -5.74
CA LEU A 134 -9.66 -0.72 -7.08
C LEU A 134 -10.99 -0.05 -7.45
N ASN A 135 -12.11 -0.66 -7.10
CA ASN A 135 -13.43 -0.07 -7.34
C ASN A 135 -13.66 1.19 -6.49
N MET A 136 -13.27 1.18 -5.21
CA MET A 136 -13.29 2.37 -4.36
C MET A 136 -12.46 3.49 -4.97
N PHE A 137 -11.23 3.20 -5.39
CA PHE A 137 -10.38 4.19 -6.03
C PHE A 137 -11.03 4.79 -7.30
N LEU A 138 -11.60 3.97 -8.17
CA LEU A 138 -12.27 4.44 -9.37
C LEU A 138 -13.50 5.29 -9.07
N ASN A 139 -14.20 5.03 -7.97
CA ASN A 139 -15.40 5.77 -7.58
C ASN A 139 -15.08 7.10 -6.91
N PHE A 140 -14.09 7.12 -6.01
CA PHE A 140 -13.80 8.29 -5.15
C PHE A 140 -12.67 9.17 -5.70
N CYS A 141 -11.73 8.59 -6.44
CA CYS A 141 -10.48 9.25 -6.84
C CYS A 141 -10.41 9.51 -8.35
N THR A 142 -11.50 9.95 -8.97
CA THR A 142 -11.63 10.08 -10.43
C THR A 142 -10.61 11.01 -11.09
N LYS A 143 -10.00 11.92 -10.32
CA LYS A 143 -8.97 12.87 -10.79
C LYS A 143 -7.55 12.39 -10.51
N ASN A 144 -7.39 11.37 -9.70
CA ASN A 144 -6.08 10.88 -9.27
C ASN A 144 -5.60 9.76 -10.18
N LYS A 145 -4.29 9.65 -10.29
CA LYS A 145 -3.66 8.49 -10.94
C LYS A 145 -3.29 7.47 -9.89
N LEU A 146 -3.41 6.21 -10.27
CA LEU A 146 -2.98 5.07 -9.49
C LEU A 146 -1.57 4.69 -9.90
N TYR A 147 -0.68 4.50 -8.95
CA TYR A 147 0.71 4.18 -9.18
C TYR A 147 1.09 2.81 -8.63
N GLN A 148 2.19 2.29 -9.10
CA GLN A 148 2.94 1.18 -8.50
C GLN A 148 4.41 1.55 -8.40
N LEU A 149 5.13 0.87 -7.52
CA LEU A 149 6.58 0.99 -7.42
C LEU A 149 7.26 0.39 -8.66
N THR A 150 8.36 1.00 -9.08
CA THR A 150 9.24 0.51 -10.14
C THR A 150 10.68 0.92 -9.83
N THR A 151 11.63 0.54 -10.68
CA THR A 151 12.97 1.11 -10.70
C THR A 151 13.21 1.83 -12.02
N ILE A 152 14.08 2.84 -12.00
CA ILE A 152 14.37 3.62 -13.21
C ILE A 152 14.97 2.72 -14.30
N ASP A 153 15.83 1.78 -13.91
CA ASP A 153 16.59 0.94 -14.84
C ASP A 153 15.81 -0.26 -15.41
N ARG A 154 14.69 -0.63 -14.77
CA ARG A 154 13.89 -1.80 -15.18
C ARG A 154 12.42 -1.45 -15.25
N LYS A 155 11.86 -1.56 -16.44
CA LYS A 155 10.41 -1.49 -16.60
C LYS A 155 9.77 -2.74 -16.00
N ILE A 156 8.93 -2.54 -15.00
CA ILE A 156 8.08 -3.57 -14.41
C ILE A 156 6.72 -3.51 -15.14
N ASP A 157 6.09 -4.66 -15.36
CA ASP A 157 4.73 -4.69 -15.92
C ASP A 157 3.80 -3.83 -15.06
N SER A 158 3.11 -2.89 -15.68
CA SER A 158 2.25 -1.89 -15.04
C SER A 158 1.00 -2.46 -14.36
N THR A 159 0.86 -3.78 -14.30
CA THR A 159 -0.29 -4.48 -13.71
C THR A 159 0.08 -5.40 -12.54
N ILE A 160 1.37 -5.41 -12.12
CA ILE A 160 1.88 -6.38 -11.14
C ILE A 160 1.78 -5.87 -9.71
N ALA A 161 1.89 -4.56 -9.49
CA ALA A 161 1.93 -3.95 -8.15
C ALA A 161 2.99 -4.60 -7.23
N PRO A 162 4.28 -4.51 -7.57
CA PRO A 162 5.33 -5.25 -6.86
C PRO A 162 5.40 -4.82 -5.39
N HIS A 163 5.64 -5.80 -4.51
CA HIS A 163 5.83 -5.53 -3.10
C HIS A 163 7.18 -4.80 -2.87
N PRO A 164 7.28 -3.83 -1.95
CA PRO A 164 8.52 -3.08 -1.71
C PRO A 164 9.70 -3.98 -1.37
N LEU A 165 9.49 -5.00 -0.55
CA LEU A 165 10.53 -5.97 -0.21
C LEU A 165 11.10 -6.69 -1.44
N TYR A 166 10.25 -7.00 -2.43
CA TYR A 166 10.70 -7.63 -3.67
C TYR A 166 11.65 -6.72 -4.46
N ILE A 167 11.30 -5.43 -4.57
CA ILE A 167 12.15 -4.44 -5.23
C ILE A 167 13.43 -4.25 -4.43
N GLY A 168 13.35 -4.06 -3.10
CA GLY A 168 14.49 -3.85 -2.23
C GLY A 168 15.53 -4.98 -2.28
N ILE A 169 15.09 -6.23 -2.35
CA ILE A 169 16.01 -7.39 -2.44
C ILE A 169 16.57 -7.55 -3.86
N ARG A 170 15.76 -7.33 -4.90
CA ARG A 170 16.14 -7.61 -6.29
C ARG A 170 16.83 -6.46 -6.99
N ALA A 171 16.69 -5.25 -6.49
CA ALA A 171 17.18 -4.02 -7.07
C ALA A 171 17.68 -3.05 -5.99
N ASN A 172 18.48 -3.56 -5.05
CA ASN A 172 18.95 -2.83 -3.87
C ASN A 172 19.74 -1.55 -4.21
N GLU A 173 20.46 -1.54 -5.32
CA GLU A 173 21.26 -0.39 -5.78
C GLU A 173 20.54 0.47 -6.83
N ALA A 174 19.33 0.08 -7.24
CA ALA A 174 18.58 0.80 -8.26
C ALA A 174 17.81 1.97 -7.64
N THR A 175 17.73 3.07 -8.37
CA THR A 175 16.87 4.21 -8.00
C THR A 175 15.40 3.81 -8.15
N TRP A 176 14.63 4.00 -7.11
CA TRP A 176 13.19 3.72 -7.11
C TRP A 176 12.41 4.82 -7.79
N GLY A 177 11.30 4.45 -8.37
CA GLY A 177 10.39 5.38 -9.06
C GLY A 177 8.95 4.92 -9.02
N LEU A 178 8.08 5.75 -9.55
CA LEU A 178 6.67 5.44 -9.70
C LEU A 178 6.33 5.21 -11.17
N GLN A 179 5.47 4.25 -11.41
CA GLN A 179 4.88 3.95 -12.71
C GLN A 179 3.36 3.94 -12.57
N GLU A 180 2.64 4.49 -13.53
CA GLU A 180 1.17 4.42 -13.55
C GLU A 180 0.72 2.95 -13.59
N PHE A 181 -0.10 2.56 -12.61
CA PHE A 181 -0.67 1.22 -12.52
C PHE A 181 -1.87 1.12 -13.45
N LYS A 182 -1.89 0.10 -14.30
CA LYS A 182 -2.98 -0.16 -15.24
C LYS A 182 -3.94 -1.19 -14.67
N ILE A 183 -5.15 -0.75 -14.34
CA ILE A 183 -6.22 -1.66 -13.92
C ILE A 183 -6.60 -2.53 -15.11
N LYS A 184 -6.38 -3.84 -15.01
CA LYS A 184 -6.87 -4.78 -16.02
C LYS A 184 -8.40 -4.77 -15.98
N LYS A 185 -9.04 -4.38 -17.07
CA LYS A 185 -10.49 -4.54 -17.20
C LYS A 185 -10.81 -6.04 -17.06
N PRO A 186 -11.73 -6.46 -16.19
CA PRO A 186 -12.12 -7.85 -16.12
C PRO A 186 -12.61 -8.28 -17.52
N ASN A 187 -12.09 -9.40 -18.02
CA ASN A 187 -12.58 -9.96 -19.28
C ASN A 187 -14.10 -10.18 -19.14
N GLN A 188 -14.89 -9.71 -20.11
CA GLN A 188 -16.37 -9.83 -20.11
C GLN A 188 -16.87 -11.27 -19.88
N ALA A 189 -16.03 -12.29 -20.14
CA ALA A 189 -16.31 -13.69 -19.85
C ALA A 189 -16.41 -14.03 -18.34
N THR A 190 -15.83 -13.21 -17.45
CA THR A 190 -15.89 -13.46 -16.00
C THR A 190 -17.18 -12.90 -15.40
N ILE A 191 -17.76 -11.87 -16.01
CA ILE A 191 -19.02 -11.22 -15.55
C ILE A 191 -20.23 -12.10 -15.87
N SER A 192 -20.21 -12.84 -16.99
CA SER A 192 -21.31 -13.73 -17.36
C SER A 192 -21.43 -14.97 -16.48
N LYS A 193 -20.33 -15.48 -15.91
CA LYS A 193 -20.35 -16.61 -14.98
C LYS A 193 -20.89 -16.26 -13.59
N ALA A 194 -20.68 -15.02 -13.13
CA ALA A 194 -21.19 -14.57 -11.84
C ALA A 194 -22.70 -14.26 -11.85
N LYS A 195 -23.30 -14.01 -13.03
CA LYS A 195 -24.75 -13.79 -13.20
C LYS A 195 -25.56 -15.06 -13.39
N MET A 196 -24.92 -16.23 -13.57
CA MET A 196 -25.60 -17.51 -13.74
C MET A 196 -25.62 -18.40 -12.49
N SER A 197 -25.16 -17.87 -11.35
CA SER A 197 -25.12 -18.57 -10.05
C SER A 197 -25.88 -17.84 -8.95
N VAL A 198 -27.00 -17.20 -9.31
CA VAL A 198 -28.03 -16.70 -8.37
C VAL A 198 -29.34 -17.42 -8.67
#